data_089b232681a27e92bf08123f17cc66e8
#
_entry.id   089b232681a27e92bf08123f17cc66e8
#
_cell.length_a   1.000
_cell.length_b   1.000
_cell.length_c   1.000
_cell.angle_alpha   90.00
_cell.angle_beta   90.00
_cell.angle_gamma   90.00
#
_symmetry.space_group_name_H-M   'P 1'
#
loop_
_entity.id
_entity.type
_entity.pdbx_description
1 polymer ?
#
loop_
_entity_poly.entity_id
_entity_poly.type
_entity_poly.pdbx_seq_one_letter_code
_entity_poly.pdbx_strand_id
1 'polypeptide(L)'
;MVRALACTLAVPLAVAVLSACGTRGVSTTADGKIVLRYQGSTGTVTPFELAADLGYFAKTRLQWQGDTTSGPANIQAAATQQLEFGSAFNGAVVKLIAGGSPVTSVLSSYGADEQSYTGYFVRDDSGIATARDLIGNKVGVNTLGAHHEFITREWLHEQGLSDAEIARVQLVVLPPASTEEALRTGQIDVAALQGVFLETAVARGGIHTLYTDKNLFGQFDYGTYVFRNDFIQQHADAVGDFVQGTARAIRWLQVTPRNQVVARFADIIHKRGRNENTGLLKYYKSSGIPVPGAVIADKELQIWIDWLVRNHQLTAGKVTAKDIYTNKFNPYANGTYPPISGPGGEKVAK
;
A
#
# COMPACT_ATOMS: atom_id res chain seq x y z
N MET A 1 21.72 -81.31 -24.51
CA MET A 1 21.62 -80.00 -25.21
C MET A 1 20.17 -79.54 -25.10
N VAL A 2 19.88 -78.62 -24.17
CA VAL A 2 18.55 -78.13 -23.99
C VAL A 2 18.67 -76.56 -24.13
N ARG A 3 18.01 -76.00 -25.15
CA ARG A 3 17.93 -74.58 -25.42
C ARG A 3 16.77 -74.00 -24.61
N ALA A 4 17.06 -73.07 -23.71
CA ALA A 4 16.08 -72.25 -22.98
C ALA A 4 15.70 -71.05 -23.85
N LEU A 5 14.41 -70.88 -24.15
CA LEU A 5 13.81 -69.68 -24.75
C LEU A 5 13.47 -68.73 -23.64
N ALA A 6 14.08 -67.52 -23.65
CA ALA A 6 13.69 -66.43 -22.77
C ALA A 6 12.66 -65.53 -23.48
N CYS A 7 11.42 -65.56 -23.01
CA CYS A 7 10.39 -64.55 -23.39
C CYS A 7 10.56 -63.29 -22.58
N THR A 8 10.94 -62.21 -23.25
CA THR A 8 10.92 -60.83 -22.66
C THR A 8 9.55 -60.21 -22.85
N LEU A 9 8.80 -60.05 -21.74
CA LEU A 9 7.58 -59.24 -21.70
C LEU A 9 7.96 -57.77 -21.60
N ALA A 10 7.71 -56.99 -22.64
CA ALA A 10 7.78 -55.52 -22.61
C ALA A 10 6.45 -54.98 -22.06
N VAL A 11 6.49 -54.37 -20.87
CA VAL A 11 5.38 -53.64 -20.30
C VAL A 11 5.49 -52.18 -20.76
N PRO A 12 4.50 -51.59 -21.44
CA PRO A 12 4.53 -50.20 -21.79
C PRO A 12 4.19 -49.37 -20.54
N LEU A 13 5.17 -48.61 -20.08
CA LEU A 13 5.00 -47.61 -19.02
C LEU A 13 4.25 -46.39 -19.61
N ALA A 14 2.95 -46.30 -19.41
CA ALA A 14 2.16 -45.15 -19.75
C ALA A 14 2.46 -44.03 -18.74
N VAL A 15 3.33 -43.09 -19.12
CA VAL A 15 3.56 -41.87 -18.37
C VAL A 15 2.36 -40.92 -18.58
N ALA A 16 1.42 -40.94 -17.66
CA ALA A 16 0.37 -39.91 -17.58
C ALA A 16 1.01 -38.61 -17.10
N VAL A 17 1.36 -37.71 -18.04
CA VAL A 17 1.72 -36.32 -17.72
C VAL A 17 0.44 -35.60 -17.32
N LEU A 18 0.16 -35.59 -16.02
CA LEU A 18 -0.83 -34.72 -15.43
C LEU A 18 -0.29 -33.25 -15.53
N SER A 19 -0.68 -32.56 -16.60
CA SER A 19 -0.54 -31.12 -16.70
C SER A 19 -1.47 -30.50 -15.67
N ALA A 20 -1.00 -30.39 -14.43
CA ALA A 20 -1.64 -29.60 -13.38
C ALA A 20 -1.37 -28.11 -13.66
N CYS A 21 -1.97 -27.53 -14.71
CA CYS A 21 -2.26 -26.11 -14.77
C CYS A 21 -3.40 -25.82 -13.78
N GLY A 22 -3.13 -25.97 -12.49
CA GLY A 22 -4.06 -25.59 -11.44
C GLY A 22 -4.08 -24.09 -11.33
N THR A 23 -5.06 -23.40 -11.91
CA THR A 23 -5.55 -22.14 -11.39
C THR A 23 -5.81 -22.38 -9.90
N ARG A 24 -5.06 -21.72 -9.02
CA ARG A 24 -5.31 -21.81 -7.58
C ARG A 24 -6.72 -21.29 -7.34
N GLY A 25 -7.67 -22.20 -7.09
CA GLY A 25 -9.03 -21.87 -6.74
C GLY A 25 -9.07 -20.97 -5.50
N VAL A 26 -10.04 -20.09 -5.45
CA VAL A 26 -10.28 -19.24 -4.27
C VAL A 26 -10.66 -20.14 -3.10
N SER A 27 -9.95 -20.01 -1.99
CA SER A 27 -10.21 -20.80 -0.78
C SER A 27 -11.44 -20.25 -0.04
N THR A 28 -12.24 -21.15 0.53
CA THR A 28 -13.36 -20.81 1.41
C THR A 28 -13.16 -21.45 2.78
N THR A 29 -13.67 -20.80 3.82
CA THR A 29 -13.74 -21.36 5.18
C THR A 29 -14.88 -22.36 5.29
N ALA A 30 -14.93 -23.14 6.39
CA ALA A 30 -16.00 -24.09 6.64
C ALA A 30 -17.39 -23.43 6.76
N ASP A 31 -17.46 -22.16 7.17
CA ASP A 31 -18.67 -21.33 7.23
C ASP A 31 -18.94 -20.56 5.94
N GLY A 32 -18.28 -20.92 4.84
CA GLY A 32 -18.53 -20.43 3.48
C GLY A 32 -17.95 -19.04 3.16
N LYS A 33 -17.13 -18.44 4.02
CA LYS A 33 -16.49 -17.16 3.75
C LYS A 33 -15.32 -17.29 2.78
N ILE A 34 -15.21 -16.35 1.86
CA ILE A 34 -14.06 -16.24 0.94
C ILE A 34 -12.82 -15.83 1.73
N VAL A 35 -11.72 -16.59 1.57
CA VAL A 35 -10.43 -16.26 2.18
C VAL A 35 -9.70 -15.25 1.30
N LEU A 36 -9.37 -14.09 1.89
CA LEU A 36 -8.56 -13.06 1.26
C LEU A 36 -7.14 -13.10 1.84
N ARG A 37 -6.19 -13.63 1.06
CA ARG A 37 -4.76 -13.64 1.41
C ARG A 37 -4.18 -12.25 1.23
N TYR A 38 -3.37 -11.82 2.21
CA TYR A 38 -2.77 -10.49 2.21
C TYR A 38 -1.38 -10.48 2.84
N GLN A 39 -0.61 -9.45 2.51
CA GLN A 39 0.60 -9.08 3.25
C GLN A 39 0.35 -7.80 4.04
N GLY A 40 0.99 -7.70 5.20
CA GLY A 40 0.86 -6.57 6.12
C GLY A 40 2.20 -5.92 6.43
N SER A 41 2.22 -5.19 7.56
CA SER A 41 3.42 -4.60 8.12
C SER A 41 3.48 -4.86 9.62
N THR A 42 4.64 -5.29 10.10
CA THR A 42 4.88 -5.55 11.53
C THR A 42 4.73 -4.26 12.36
N GLY A 43 4.09 -4.37 13.52
CA GLY A 43 3.95 -3.28 14.49
C GLY A 43 2.91 -2.21 14.12
N THR A 44 2.16 -2.40 13.04
CA THR A 44 1.05 -1.54 12.63
C THR A 44 -0.22 -2.35 12.41
N VAL A 45 -1.37 -1.67 12.40
CA VAL A 45 -2.68 -2.28 12.07
C VAL A 45 -3.21 -1.60 10.82
N THR A 46 -3.48 -2.41 9.79
CA THR A 46 -4.09 -1.91 8.57
C THR A 46 -5.59 -1.67 8.75
N PRO A 47 -6.21 -0.77 7.95
CA PRO A 47 -7.66 -0.54 8.02
C PRO A 47 -8.50 -1.80 7.83
N PHE A 48 -8.09 -2.74 6.99
CA PHE A 48 -8.82 -4.00 6.78
C PHE A 48 -8.64 -4.99 7.95
N GLU A 49 -7.49 -5.00 8.64
CA GLU A 49 -7.33 -5.79 9.89
C GLU A 49 -8.22 -5.19 11.00
N LEU A 50 -8.32 -3.86 11.09
CA LEU A 50 -9.26 -3.19 11.98
C LEU A 50 -10.72 -3.53 11.61
N ALA A 51 -11.07 -3.54 10.32
CA ALA A 51 -12.41 -3.93 9.87
C ALA A 51 -12.79 -5.34 10.31
N ALA A 52 -11.83 -6.28 10.21
CA ALA A 52 -12.03 -7.65 10.66
C ALA A 52 -12.26 -7.72 12.18
N ASP A 53 -11.47 -6.99 12.99
CA ASP A 53 -11.62 -6.96 14.45
C ASP A 53 -12.91 -6.23 14.90
N LEU A 54 -13.36 -5.23 14.15
CA LEU A 54 -14.64 -4.55 14.37
C LEU A 54 -15.87 -5.39 13.92
N GLY A 55 -15.64 -6.56 13.32
CA GLY A 55 -16.72 -7.44 12.84
C GLY A 55 -17.43 -6.91 11.58
N TYR A 56 -16.75 -6.10 10.77
CA TYR A 56 -17.35 -5.50 9.57
C TYR A 56 -17.36 -6.42 8.35
N PHE A 57 -16.72 -7.59 8.42
CA PHE A 57 -16.69 -8.58 7.35
C PHE A 57 -17.68 -9.72 7.60
N ALA A 58 -18.72 -9.79 6.78
CA ALA A 58 -19.73 -10.85 6.85
C ALA A 58 -19.38 -12.04 5.93
N LYS A 59 -18.79 -11.79 4.76
CA LYS A 59 -18.58 -12.76 3.68
C LYS A 59 -17.11 -13.13 3.45
N THR A 60 -16.17 -12.40 4.07
CA THR A 60 -14.75 -12.59 3.88
C THR A 60 -14.01 -12.92 5.17
N ARG A 61 -12.87 -13.58 5.02
CA ARG A 61 -11.91 -13.85 6.09
C ARG A 61 -10.48 -13.52 5.62
N LEU A 62 -9.75 -12.77 6.43
CA LEU A 62 -8.37 -12.42 6.13
C LEU A 62 -7.42 -13.58 6.46
N GLN A 63 -6.42 -13.82 5.61
CA GLN A 63 -5.32 -14.74 5.83
C GLN A 63 -3.99 -14.06 5.56
N TRP A 64 -3.23 -13.83 6.62
CA TRP A 64 -1.90 -13.23 6.52
C TRP A 64 -0.89 -14.19 5.87
N GLN A 65 -0.08 -13.67 4.92
CA GLN A 65 0.94 -14.41 4.16
C GLN A 65 2.37 -13.86 4.40
N GLY A 66 2.55 -13.01 5.39
CA GLY A 66 3.82 -12.37 5.70
C GLY A 66 3.77 -10.86 5.58
N ASP A 67 4.92 -10.22 5.78
CA ASP A 67 5.06 -8.77 5.69
C ASP A 67 5.57 -8.35 4.32
N THR A 68 5.29 -7.10 3.96
CA THR A 68 5.85 -6.43 2.78
C THR A 68 6.29 -5.01 3.12
N THR A 69 7.36 -4.57 2.46
CA THR A 69 7.84 -3.18 2.51
C THR A 69 7.76 -2.51 1.13
N SER A 70 7.30 -3.26 0.11
CA SER A 70 7.25 -2.80 -1.28
C SER A 70 5.82 -2.86 -1.83
N GLY A 71 5.18 -1.70 -2.00
CA GLY A 71 3.87 -1.59 -2.65
C GLY A 71 3.86 -2.16 -4.07
N PRO A 72 4.81 -1.82 -4.96
CA PRO A 72 4.89 -2.42 -6.29
C PRO A 72 4.93 -3.96 -6.29
N ALA A 73 5.72 -4.58 -5.39
CA ALA A 73 5.75 -6.03 -5.25
C ALA A 73 4.41 -6.59 -4.73
N ASN A 74 3.75 -5.88 -3.81
CA ASN A 74 2.47 -6.29 -3.24
C ASN A 74 1.34 -6.30 -4.27
N ILE A 75 1.21 -5.26 -5.11
CA ILE A 75 0.22 -5.23 -6.20
C ILE A 75 0.54 -6.24 -7.32
N GLN A 76 1.83 -6.50 -7.57
CA GLN A 76 2.24 -7.56 -8.49
C GLN A 76 1.85 -8.94 -7.98
N ALA A 77 2.01 -9.22 -6.68
CA ALA A 77 1.57 -10.45 -6.05
C ALA A 77 0.05 -10.64 -6.16
N ALA A 78 -0.73 -9.56 -6.06
CA ALA A 78 -2.17 -9.60 -6.33
C ALA A 78 -2.47 -9.89 -7.80
N ALA A 79 -1.81 -9.22 -8.74
CA ALA A 79 -1.98 -9.41 -10.18
C ALA A 79 -1.66 -10.85 -10.62
N THR A 80 -0.71 -11.53 -9.96
CA THR A 80 -0.26 -12.89 -10.27
C THR A 80 -0.91 -13.98 -9.42
N GLN A 81 -2.01 -13.69 -8.72
CA GLN A 81 -2.80 -14.65 -7.91
C GLN A 81 -2.07 -15.22 -6.69
N GLN A 82 -0.98 -14.62 -6.26
CA GLN A 82 -0.33 -14.98 -5.00
C GLN A 82 -1.11 -14.45 -3.80
N LEU A 83 -1.77 -13.29 -3.97
CA LEU A 83 -2.68 -12.65 -3.02
C LEU A 83 -4.02 -12.37 -3.72
N GLU A 84 -5.09 -12.18 -2.96
CA GLU A 84 -6.37 -11.74 -3.52
C GLU A 84 -6.38 -10.24 -3.77
N PHE A 85 -5.71 -9.46 -2.92
CA PHE A 85 -5.58 -8.01 -3.08
C PHE A 85 -4.18 -7.53 -2.66
N GLY A 86 -3.83 -6.35 -3.12
CA GLY A 86 -2.62 -5.64 -2.73
C GLY A 86 -2.87 -4.15 -2.60
N SER A 87 -1.86 -3.43 -2.14
CA SER A 87 -1.89 -1.97 -2.03
C SER A 87 -0.56 -1.38 -2.46
N ALA A 88 -0.63 -0.27 -3.19
CA ALA A 88 0.55 0.49 -3.57
C ALA A 88 0.22 1.97 -3.79
N PHE A 89 1.29 2.74 -3.96
CA PHE A 89 1.26 4.10 -4.48
C PHE A 89 0.54 4.18 -5.83
N ASN A 90 -0.31 5.17 -6.02
CA ASN A 90 -1.17 5.32 -7.19
C ASN A 90 -0.37 5.37 -8.51
N GLY A 91 0.81 6.01 -8.52
CA GLY A 91 1.68 6.01 -9.71
C GLY A 91 2.19 4.59 -10.07
N ALA A 92 2.46 3.74 -9.09
CA ALA A 92 2.81 2.33 -9.34
C ALA A 92 1.61 1.53 -9.86
N VAL A 93 0.41 1.79 -9.34
CA VAL A 93 -0.84 1.19 -9.84
C VAL A 93 -1.11 1.60 -11.28
N VAL A 94 -0.98 2.89 -11.60
CA VAL A 94 -1.09 3.41 -12.99
C VAL A 94 -0.13 2.68 -13.93
N LYS A 95 1.14 2.54 -13.55
CA LYS A 95 2.15 1.83 -14.37
C LYS A 95 1.80 0.36 -14.58
N LEU A 96 1.35 -0.31 -13.54
CA LEU A 96 0.96 -1.73 -13.59
C LEU A 96 -0.21 -1.95 -14.56
N ILE A 97 -1.25 -1.12 -14.48
CA ILE A 97 -2.44 -1.17 -15.35
C ILE A 97 -2.07 -0.80 -16.79
N ALA A 98 -1.30 0.28 -16.98
CA ALA A 98 -0.82 0.67 -18.29
C ALA A 98 0.08 -0.38 -18.95
N GLY A 99 0.76 -1.20 -18.16
CA GLY A 99 1.51 -2.38 -18.60
C GLY A 99 0.64 -3.58 -18.97
N GLY A 100 -0.70 -3.48 -18.85
CA GLY A 100 -1.66 -4.52 -19.23
C GLY A 100 -2.06 -5.46 -18.10
N SER A 101 -1.67 -5.20 -16.85
CA SER A 101 -2.12 -6.01 -15.71
C SER A 101 -3.61 -5.78 -15.44
N PRO A 102 -4.42 -6.87 -15.36
CA PRO A 102 -5.87 -6.75 -15.24
C PRO A 102 -6.29 -6.57 -13.77
N VAL A 103 -5.95 -5.42 -13.18
CA VAL A 103 -6.33 -5.05 -11.82
C VAL A 103 -7.12 -3.75 -11.81
N THR A 104 -7.95 -3.54 -10.78
CA THR A 104 -8.73 -2.32 -10.57
C THR A 104 -8.57 -1.86 -9.12
N SER A 105 -8.36 -0.55 -8.92
CA SER A 105 -8.40 0.10 -7.60
C SER A 105 -9.83 0.19 -7.09
N VAL A 106 -10.04 -0.13 -5.81
CA VAL A 106 -11.39 -0.21 -5.23
C VAL A 106 -11.59 0.68 -4.00
N LEU A 107 -10.50 1.16 -3.38
CA LEU A 107 -10.54 1.96 -2.16
C LEU A 107 -9.20 2.63 -1.94
N SER A 108 -9.16 3.89 -1.44
CA SER A 108 -7.92 4.51 -0.98
C SER A 108 -7.35 3.77 0.23
N SER A 109 -6.02 3.67 0.33
CA SER A 109 -5.35 2.85 1.33
C SER A 109 -4.42 3.63 2.26
N TYR A 110 -3.86 4.74 1.81
CA TYR A 110 -3.06 5.68 2.59
C TYR A 110 -2.92 7.02 1.85
N GLY A 111 -2.50 8.05 2.59
CA GLY A 111 -2.32 9.38 2.05
C GLY A 111 -1.58 10.30 3.02
N ALA A 112 -1.79 11.61 2.87
CA ALA A 112 -1.38 12.63 3.82
C ALA A 112 -2.61 13.43 4.29
N ASP A 113 -2.72 13.62 5.60
CA ASP A 113 -3.68 14.51 6.23
C ASP A 113 -2.97 15.56 7.12
N GLU A 114 -3.71 16.29 7.95
CA GLU A 114 -3.10 17.32 8.82
C GLU A 114 -2.13 16.75 9.86
N GLN A 115 -2.27 15.48 10.23
CA GLN A 115 -1.55 14.87 11.34
C GLN A 115 -0.53 13.82 10.91
N SER A 116 -0.72 13.20 9.73
CA SER A 116 0.14 12.13 9.22
C SER A 116 0.51 12.42 7.77
N TYR A 117 1.80 12.44 7.47
CA TYR A 117 2.39 12.73 6.17
C TYR A 117 3.77 12.06 6.06
N THR A 118 4.39 12.11 4.89
CA THR A 118 5.79 11.73 4.71
C THR A 118 6.68 12.97 4.79
N GLY A 119 7.63 12.95 5.71
CA GLY A 119 8.66 13.99 5.82
C GLY A 119 10.01 13.47 5.34
N TYR A 120 10.80 14.37 4.76
CA TYR A 120 12.16 14.13 4.30
C TYR A 120 13.10 14.92 5.19
N PHE A 121 13.89 14.19 5.98
CA PHE A 121 14.68 14.74 7.08
C PHE A 121 16.16 14.67 6.79
N VAL A 122 16.88 15.67 7.28
CA VAL A 122 18.34 15.75 7.28
C VAL A 122 18.84 15.91 8.72
N ARG A 123 20.09 15.57 8.98
CA ARG A 123 20.70 15.87 10.29
C ARG A 123 20.90 17.38 10.45
N ASP A 124 20.78 17.85 11.68
CA ASP A 124 20.95 19.28 12.02
C ASP A 124 22.35 19.81 11.66
N ASP A 125 23.35 18.93 11.65
CA ASP A 125 24.77 19.23 11.33
C ASP A 125 25.16 18.94 9.87
N SER A 126 24.20 18.56 9.00
CA SER A 126 24.51 18.11 7.63
C SER A 126 24.91 19.23 6.67
N GLY A 127 24.52 20.48 6.97
CA GLY A 127 24.67 21.62 6.05
C GLY A 127 23.75 21.57 4.83
N ILE A 128 22.86 20.56 4.71
CA ILE A 128 21.87 20.43 3.63
C ILE A 128 20.66 21.31 3.97
N ALA A 129 20.39 22.29 3.12
CA ALA A 129 19.27 23.24 3.30
C ALA A 129 18.42 23.43 2.04
N THR A 130 18.94 23.08 0.87
CA THR A 130 18.30 23.31 -0.42
C THR A 130 18.27 22.04 -1.28
N ALA A 131 17.45 22.06 -2.33
CA ALA A 131 17.40 20.98 -3.30
C ALA A 131 18.74 20.75 -4.03
N ARG A 132 19.51 21.82 -4.26
CA ARG A 132 20.82 21.72 -4.93
C ARG A 132 21.85 21.00 -4.08
N ASP A 133 21.74 21.06 -2.77
CA ASP A 133 22.62 20.34 -1.85
C ASP A 133 22.41 18.81 -1.94
N LEU A 134 21.31 18.35 -2.56
CA LEU A 134 21.07 16.92 -2.75
C LEU A 134 21.82 16.34 -3.96
N ILE A 135 22.39 17.15 -4.83
CA ILE A 135 23.10 16.67 -6.03
C ILE A 135 24.34 15.88 -5.60
N GLY A 136 24.36 14.57 -5.89
CA GLY A 136 25.41 13.65 -5.49
C GLY A 136 25.19 12.98 -4.12
N ASN A 137 24.22 13.45 -3.34
CA ASN A 137 23.85 12.93 -2.02
C ASN A 137 22.83 11.79 -2.09
N LYS A 138 22.64 11.08 -0.98
CA LYS A 138 21.85 9.86 -0.87
C LYS A 138 20.54 10.11 -0.15
N VAL A 139 19.43 9.76 -0.78
CA VAL A 139 18.09 9.79 -0.18
C VAL A 139 17.64 8.36 0.11
N GLY A 140 17.39 8.06 1.38
CA GLY A 140 16.84 6.76 1.82
C GLY A 140 15.35 6.67 1.52
N VAL A 141 14.96 5.64 0.76
CA VAL A 141 13.58 5.35 0.36
C VAL A 141 13.23 3.90 0.67
N ASN A 142 11.95 3.57 0.86
CA ASN A 142 11.54 2.19 1.18
C ASN A 142 11.61 1.25 -0.04
N THR A 143 11.36 1.76 -1.24
CA THR A 143 11.41 1.00 -2.50
C THR A 143 11.48 1.97 -3.67
N LEU A 144 11.99 1.51 -4.83
CA LEU A 144 11.96 2.28 -6.08
C LEU A 144 10.62 2.11 -6.80
N GLY A 145 10.29 3.06 -7.66
CA GLY A 145 9.03 3.10 -8.41
C GLY A 145 7.81 3.37 -7.53
N ALA A 146 8.00 3.97 -6.34
CA ALA A 146 6.95 4.24 -5.37
C ALA A 146 7.00 5.67 -4.83
N HIS A 147 6.12 5.97 -3.88
CA HIS A 147 5.82 7.29 -3.33
C HIS A 147 7.09 8.11 -2.98
N HIS A 148 8.02 7.57 -2.20
CA HIS A 148 9.19 8.32 -1.76
C HIS A 148 10.08 8.78 -2.92
N GLU A 149 10.27 7.96 -3.95
CA GLU A 149 11.01 8.35 -5.14
C GLU A 149 10.29 9.45 -5.91
N PHE A 150 8.98 9.28 -6.15
CA PHE A 150 8.19 10.24 -6.92
C PHE A 150 8.16 11.61 -6.25
N ILE A 151 7.92 11.66 -4.93
CA ILE A 151 7.93 12.92 -4.17
C ILE A 151 9.31 13.57 -4.21
N THR A 152 10.39 12.80 -4.03
CA THR A 152 11.75 13.33 -4.11
C THR A 152 12.02 13.98 -5.47
N ARG A 153 11.72 13.28 -6.57
CA ARG A 153 11.95 13.80 -7.93
C ARG A 153 11.08 15.01 -8.23
N GLU A 154 9.82 15.01 -7.80
CA GLU A 154 8.91 16.12 -8.00
C GLU A 154 9.37 17.36 -7.23
N TRP A 155 9.74 17.20 -5.95
CA TRP A 155 10.26 18.31 -5.17
C TRP A 155 11.52 18.91 -5.81
N LEU A 156 12.46 18.10 -6.25
CA LEU A 156 13.69 18.58 -6.95
C LEU A 156 13.35 19.35 -8.23
N HIS A 157 12.38 18.85 -9.00
CA HIS A 157 11.91 19.51 -10.22
C HIS A 157 11.24 20.86 -9.90
N GLU A 158 10.36 20.94 -8.91
CA GLU A 158 9.72 22.20 -8.47
C GLU A 158 10.74 23.23 -7.96
N GLN A 159 11.86 22.75 -7.40
CA GLN A 159 12.98 23.63 -6.98
C GLN A 159 13.89 24.03 -8.15
N GLY A 160 13.52 23.71 -9.39
CA GLY A 160 14.19 24.15 -10.61
C GLY A 160 15.46 23.37 -10.98
N LEU A 161 15.62 22.13 -10.50
CA LEU A 161 16.69 21.26 -10.95
C LEU A 161 16.33 20.67 -12.32
N SER A 162 17.31 20.57 -13.20
CA SER A 162 17.20 19.87 -14.48
C SER A 162 17.16 18.34 -14.27
N ASP A 163 16.64 17.59 -15.25
CA ASP A 163 16.62 16.12 -15.22
C ASP A 163 18.02 15.53 -15.02
N ALA A 164 19.05 16.14 -15.61
CA ALA A 164 20.45 15.73 -15.45
C ALA A 164 20.96 15.93 -14.02
N GLU A 165 20.54 17.00 -13.32
CA GLU A 165 20.86 17.24 -11.91
C GLU A 165 20.09 16.29 -11.02
N ILE A 166 18.78 16.07 -11.28
CA ILE A 166 17.92 15.13 -10.55
C ILE A 166 18.47 13.69 -10.64
N ALA A 167 18.96 13.28 -11.82
CA ALA A 167 19.54 11.96 -12.03
C ALA A 167 20.82 11.72 -11.20
N ARG A 168 21.48 12.76 -10.70
CA ARG A 168 22.67 12.67 -9.82
C ARG A 168 22.31 12.46 -8.35
N VAL A 169 21.06 12.66 -7.94
CA VAL A 169 20.58 12.34 -6.59
C VAL A 169 20.44 10.82 -6.47
N GLN A 170 21.11 10.23 -5.48
CA GLN A 170 21.18 8.77 -5.32
C GLN A 170 20.03 8.29 -4.43
N LEU A 171 19.20 7.38 -4.92
CA LEU A 171 18.16 6.73 -4.10
C LEU A 171 18.68 5.42 -3.53
N VAL A 172 18.65 5.28 -2.20
CA VAL A 172 19.11 4.11 -1.46
C VAL A 172 17.90 3.40 -0.85
N VAL A 173 17.67 2.15 -1.25
CA VAL A 173 16.56 1.34 -0.71
C VAL A 173 16.91 0.81 0.66
N LEU A 174 16.09 1.14 1.66
CA LEU A 174 16.25 0.74 3.05
C LEU A 174 14.90 0.32 3.65
N PRO A 175 14.88 -0.71 4.53
CA PRO A 175 13.69 -0.99 5.32
C PRO A 175 13.28 0.22 6.17
N PRO A 176 11.98 0.57 6.28
CA PRO A 176 11.52 1.73 7.06
C PRO A 176 12.06 1.79 8.50
N ALA A 177 12.19 0.62 9.14
CA ALA A 177 12.69 0.53 10.53
C ALA A 177 14.18 0.90 10.70
N SER A 178 14.98 0.85 9.62
CA SER A 178 16.42 1.18 9.66
C SER A 178 16.76 2.53 9.02
N THR A 179 15.79 3.20 8.38
CA THR A 179 16.03 4.44 7.62
C THR A 179 16.51 5.59 8.51
N GLU A 180 15.92 5.76 9.70
CA GLU A 180 16.36 6.77 10.68
C GLU A 180 17.82 6.54 11.13
N GLU A 181 18.17 5.31 11.47
CA GLU A 181 19.52 4.99 11.93
C GLU A 181 20.55 5.18 10.82
N ALA A 182 20.22 4.82 9.58
CA ALA A 182 21.07 5.07 8.42
C ALA A 182 21.34 6.59 8.21
N LEU A 183 20.36 7.46 8.47
CA LEU A 183 20.54 8.90 8.47
C LEU A 183 21.49 9.36 9.58
N ARG A 184 21.28 8.89 10.81
CA ARG A 184 22.08 9.31 11.98
C ARG A 184 23.52 8.87 11.88
N THR A 185 23.79 7.72 11.27
CA THR A 185 25.14 7.19 11.06
C THR A 185 25.81 7.69 9.77
N GLY A 186 25.12 8.54 8.97
CA GLY A 186 25.67 9.10 7.73
C GLY A 186 25.76 8.12 6.57
N GLN A 187 25.05 6.99 6.62
CA GLN A 187 24.94 6.06 5.48
C GLN A 187 24.09 6.66 4.36
N ILE A 188 23.12 7.50 4.71
CA ILE A 188 22.32 8.34 3.83
C ILE A 188 22.32 9.78 4.35
N ASP A 189 22.00 10.72 3.47
CA ASP A 189 22.03 12.16 3.77
C ASP A 189 20.62 12.70 4.03
N VAL A 190 19.58 12.07 3.43
CA VAL A 190 18.17 12.37 3.64
C VAL A 190 17.40 11.08 3.94
N ALA A 191 16.52 11.12 4.92
CA ALA A 191 15.62 10.01 5.26
C ALA A 191 14.17 10.36 4.94
N ALA A 192 13.51 9.56 4.10
CA ALA A 192 12.06 9.59 3.94
C ALA A 192 11.42 8.80 5.09
N LEU A 193 10.69 9.48 5.97
CA LEU A 193 10.05 8.92 7.16
C LEU A 193 8.56 9.22 7.17
N GLN A 194 7.76 8.26 7.64
CA GLN A 194 6.31 8.43 7.76
C GLN A 194 5.75 7.71 9.00
N GLY A 195 4.57 8.13 9.43
CA GLY A 195 3.83 7.50 10.53
C GLY A 195 4.67 7.39 11.80
N VAL A 196 4.64 6.23 12.45
CA VAL A 196 5.34 6.01 13.73
C VAL A 196 6.86 6.18 13.63
N PHE A 197 7.47 5.91 12.48
CA PHE A 197 8.91 6.09 12.28
C PHE A 197 9.29 7.57 12.23
N LEU A 198 8.48 8.42 11.56
CA LEU A 198 8.64 9.87 11.57
C LEU A 198 8.52 10.41 12.99
N GLU A 199 7.45 10.08 13.68
CA GLU A 199 7.18 10.60 15.02
C GLU A 199 8.25 10.17 16.04
N THR A 200 8.77 8.95 15.92
CA THR A 200 9.87 8.46 16.76
C THR A 200 11.15 9.25 16.49
N ALA A 201 11.48 9.46 15.22
CA ALA A 201 12.69 10.17 14.82
C ALA A 201 12.67 11.63 15.28
N VAL A 202 11.53 12.31 15.10
CA VAL A 202 11.33 13.69 15.58
C VAL A 202 11.43 13.79 17.10
N ALA A 203 10.82 12.85 17.83
CA ALA A 203 10.89 12.81 19.30
C ALA A 203 12.34 12.63 19.83
N ARG A 204 13.23 11.98 19.08
CA ARG A 204 14.66 11.84 19.41
C ARG A 204 15.48 13.10 19.16
N GLY A 205 15.00 14.02 18.32
CA GLY A 205 15.70 15.26 17.94
C GLY A 205 16.95 15.02 17.07
N GLY A 206 17.74 16.09 16.83
CA GLY A 206 18.98 16.04 16.05
C GLY A 206 18.78 15.93 14.54
N ILE A 207 17.55 16.12 14.07
CA ILE A 207 17.15 16.14 12.65
C ILE A 207 16.10 17.22 12.43
N HIS A 208 16.05 17.78 11.23
CA HIS A 208 15.00 18.71 10.82
C HIS A 208 14.43 18.34 9.47
N THR A 209 13.22 18.83 9.19
CA THR A 209 12.50 18.58 7.95
C THR A 209 13.09 19.44 6.84
N LEU A 210 13.45 18.82 5.72
CA LEU A 210 13.85 19.53 4.51
C LEU A 210 12.62 19.84 3.63
N TYR A 211 11.75 18.85 3.41
CA TYR A 211 10.46 18.99 2.73
C TYR A 211 9.48 17.90 3.16
N THR A 212 8.21 18.03 2.77
CA THR A 212 7.17 17.02 3.01
C THR A 212 6.31 16.84 1.75
N ASP A 213 5.69 15.66 1.60
CA ASP A 213 4.69 15.42 0.56
C ASP A 213 3.45 16.32 0.74
N LYS A 214 3.07 16.61 2.00
CA LYS A 214 1.99 17.53 2.32
C LYS A 214 2.26 18.98 1.85
N ASN A 215 3.51 19.42 1.88
CA ASN A 215 3.88 20.75 1.35
C ASN A 215 3.71 20.82 -0.16
N LEU A 216 3.94 19.72 -0.88
CA LEU A 216 3.82 19.66 -2.34
C LEU A 216 2.36 19.55 -2.79
N PHE A 217 1.57 18.68 -2.15
CA PHE A 217 0.25 18.29 -2.66
C PHE A 217 -0.91 18.58 -1.69
N GLY A 218 -0.63 19.07 -0.48
CA GLY A 218 -1.65 19.25 0.55
C GLY A 218 -2.15 17.91 1.11
N GLN A 219 -3.42 17.89 1.52
CA GLN A 219 -4.09 16.65 1.92
C GLN A 219 -4.47 15.85 0.67
N PHE A 220 -4.04 14.59 0.61
CA PHE A 220 -4.10 13.80 -0.62
C PHE A 220 -4.08 12.29 -0.33
N ASP A 221 -4.86 11.50 -1.07
CA ASP A 221 -4.78 10.04 -1.02
C ASP A 221 -3.75 9.54 -2.03
N TYR A 222 -2.65 8.94 -1.52
CA TYR A 222 -1.50 8.54 -2.36
C TYR A 222 -1.57 7.12 -2.88
N GLY A 223 -2.33 6.24 -2.25
CA GLY A 223 -2.35 4.82 -2.59
C GLY A 223 -3.73 4.21 -2.55
N THR A 224 -3.87 3.08 -3.25
CA THR A 224 -5.14 2.35 -3.33
C THR A 224 -4.95 0.86 -3.11
N TYR A 225 -6.02 0.20 -2.62
CA TYR A 225 -6.16 -1.25 -2.68
C TYR A 225 -6.62 -1.67 -4.07
N VAL A 226 -6.00 -2.70 -4.60
CA VAL A 226 -6.33 -3.28 -5.91
C VAL A 226 -6.75 -4.73 -5.79
N PHE A 227 -7.71 -5.13 -6.63
CA PHE A 227 -8.09 -6.53 -6.89
C PHE A 227 -7.94 -6.83 -8.38
N ARG A 228 -7.76 -8.10 -8.73
CA ARG A 228 -7.83 -8.53 -10.13
C ARG A 228 -9.25 -8.40 -10.68
N ASN A 229 -9.35 -8.08 -11.97
CA ASN A 229 -10.63 -7.89 -12.65
C ASN A 229 -11.47 -9.17 -12.69
N ASP A 230 -10.85 -10.34 -12.91
CA ASP A 230 -11.51 -11.63 -12.86
C ASP A 230 -12.06 -11.96 -11.47
N PHE A 231 -11.30 -11.65 -10.41
CA PHE A 231 -11.77 -11.82 -9.03
C PHE A 231 -12.95 -10.89 -8.70
N ILE A 232 -12.91 -9.64 -9.14
CA ILE A 232 -14.02 -8.67 -8.98
C ILE A 232 -15.29 -9.18 -9.68
N GLN A 233 -15.15 -9.79 -10.85
CA GLN A 233 -16.29 -10.32 -11.61
C GLN A 233 -16.88 -11.59 -10.98
N GLN A 234 -16.02 -12.52 -10.56
CA GLN A 234 -16.44 -13.83 -10.03
C GLN A 234 -16.89 -13.76 -8.57
N HIS A 235 -16.33 -12.81 -7.78
CA HIS A 235 -16.50 -12.70 -6.33
C HIS A 235 -16.91 -11.28 -5.92
N ALA A 236 -17.80 -10.64 -6.67
CA ALA A 236 -18.24 -9.26 -6.43
C ALA A 236 -18.73 -9.03 -4.99
N ASP A 237 -19.38 -10.02 -4.41
CA ASP A 237 -19.89 -10.00 -3.03
C ASP A 237 -18.76 -9.95 -1.99
N ALA A 238 -17.67 -10.69 -2.21
CA ALA A 238 -16.50 -10.69 -1.34
C ALA A 238 -15.72 -9.36 -1.44
N VAL A 239 -15.57 -8.84 -2.67
CA VAL A 239 -14.95 -7.52 -2.89
C VAL A 239 -15.83 -6.42 -2.26
N GLY A 240 -17.14 -6.51 -2.41
CA GLY A 240 -18.10 -5.58 -1.77
C GLY A 240 -17.99 -5.61 -0.24
N ASP A 241 -17.93 -6.80 0.36
CA ASP A 241 -17.77 -6.99 1.80
C ASP A 241 -16.43 -6.39 2.30
N PHE A 242 -15.34 -6.64 1.59
CA PHE A 242 -14.03 -6.06 1.89
C PHE A 242 -14.04 -4.53 1.81
N VAL A 243 -14.55 -3.96 0.71
CA VAL A 243 -14.55 -2.50 0.49
C VAL A 243 -15.45 -1.80 1.50
N GLN A 244 -16.67 -2.29 1.70
CA GLN A 244 -17.60 -1.71 2.69
C GLN A 244 -17.03 -1.77 4.10
N GLY A 245 -16.54 -2.94 4.52
CA GLY A 245 -15.97 -3.12 5.84
C GLY A 245 -14.75 -2.24 6.08
N THR A 246 -13.82 -2.19 5.10
CA THR A 246 -12.59 -1.39 5.19
C THR A 246 -12.90 0.11 5.16
N ALA A 247 -13.82 0.58 4.30
CA ALA A 247 -14.25 1.98 4.26
C ALA A 247 -14.87 2.43 5.59
N ARG A 248 -15.70 1.57 6.21
CA ARG A 248 -16.26 1.79 7.54
C ARG A 248 -15.17 1.86 8.62
N ALA A 249 -14.17 1.00 8.56
CA ALA A 249 -13.04 1.02 9.50
C ALA A 249 -12.19 2.28 9.34
N ILE A 250 -11.93 2.74 8.12
CA ILE A 250 -11.26 4.02 7.85
C ILE A 250 -12.10 5.18 8.43
N ARG A 251 -13.41 5.15 8.21
CA ARG A 251 -14.29 6.17 8.79
C ARG A 251 -14.29 6.13 10.32
N TRP A 252 -14.25 4.94 10.91
CA TRP A 252 -14.09 4.79 12.36
C TRP A 252 -12.79 5.43 12.87
N LEU A 253 -11.65 5.23 12.18
CA LEU A 253 -10.39 5.90 12.50
C LEU A 253 -10.48 7.44 12.45
N GLN A 254 -11.25 7.97 11.49
CA GLN A 254 -11.40 9.41 11.28
C GLN A 254 -12.27 10.11 12.35
N VAL A 255 -13.17 9.38 13.00
CA VAL A 255 -14.13 9.95 13.96
C VAL A 255 -13.95 9.49 15.40
N THR A 256 -13.07 8.50 15.64
CA THR A 256 -12.83 7.93 16.96
C THR A 256 -11.69 8.65 17.66
N PRO A 257 -11.80 8.97 18.96
CA PRO A 257 -10.71 9.53 19.72
C PRO A 257 -9.43 8.69 19.66
N ARG A 258 -8.28 9.34 19.47
CA ARG A 258 -6.97 8.70 19.25
C ARG A 258 -6.63 7.63 20.32
N ASN A 259 -6.92 7.90 21.59
CA ASN A 259 -6.63 6.94 22.67
C ASN A 259 -7.41 5.62 22.52
N GLN A 260 -8.63 5.66 22.04
CA GLN A 260 -9.43 4.48 21.75
C GLN A 260 -8.87 3.71 20.52
N VAL A 261 -8.43 4.44 19.49
CA VAL A 261 -7.75 3.83 18.32
C VAL A 261 -6.49 3.09 18.75
N VAL A 262 -5.63 3.74 19.55
CA VAL A 262 -4.37 3.16 20.02
C VAL A 262 -4.62 1.92 20.90
N ALA A 263 -5.60 1.97 21.81
CA ALA A 263 -5.98 0.82 22.62
C ALA A 263 -6.45 -0.36 21.74
N ARG A 264 -7.32 -0.08 20.75
CA ARG A 264 -7.81 -1.10 19.82
C ARG A 264 -6.69 -1.72 18.98
N PHE A 265 -5.75 -0.91 18.51
CA PHE A 265 -4.59 -1.40 17.77
C PHE A 265 -3.70 -2.30 18.62
N ALA A 266 -3.48 -1.96 19.89
CA ALA A 266 -2.74 -2.81 20.82
C ALA A 266 -3.42 -4.17 20.99
N ASP A 267 -4.75 -4.19 21.17
CA ASP A 267 -5.52 -5.43 21.29
C ASP A 267 -5.42 -6.31 20.03
N ILE A 268 -5.51 -5.70 18.84
CA ILE A 268 -5.37 -6.42 17.55
C ILE A 268 -3.97 -7.04 17.45
N ILE A 269 -2.92 -6.27 17.75
CA ILE A 269 -1.53 -6.76 17.69
C ILE A 269 -1.32 -7.92 18.65
N HIS A 270 -1.84 -7.83 19.87
CA HIS A 270 -1.75 -8.93 20.84
C HIS A 270 -2.49 -10.19 20.35
N LYS A 271 -3.72 -10.03 19.84
CA LYS A 271 -4.56 -11.16 19.37
C LYS A 271 -3.95 -11.91 18.18
N ARG A 272 -3.24 -11.23 17.29
CA ARG A 272 -2.68 -11.88 16.09
C ARG A 272 -1.41 -12.68 16.35
N GLY A 273 -0.80 -12.58 17.54
CA GLY A 273 0.25 -13.47 18.05
C GLY A 273 1.55 -13.52 17.23
N ARG A 274 1.92 -12.43 16.57
CA ARG A 274 3.11 -12.35 15.70
C ARG A 274 4.37 -11.87 16.43
N ASN A 275 4.37 -11.84 17.77
CA ASN A 275 5.45 -11.35 18.62
C ASN A 275 5.90 -9.91 18.29
N GLU A 276 4.94 -9.01 18.10
CA GLU A 276 5.17 -7.63 17.69
C GLU A 276 5.20 -6.69 18.89
N ASN A 277 5.96 -5.58 18.73
CA ASN A 277 6.08 -4.55 19.76
C ASN A 277 5.00 -3.46 19.58
N THR A 278 4.17 -3.26 20.59
CA THR A 278 3.15 -2.20 20.61
C THR A 278 3.69 -0.83 21.05
N GLY A 279 4.95 -0.74 21.48
CA GLY A 279 5.54 0.49 22.01
C GLY A 279 5.54 1.68 21.06
N LEU A 280 5.50 1.42 19.74
CA LEU A 280 5.42 2.46 18.71
C LEU A 280 4.01 3.05 18.56
N LEU A 281 2.96 2.38 19.02
CA LEU A 281 1.57 2.86 18.89
C LEU A 281 1.34 4.19 19.62
N LYS A 282 2.13 4.52 20.63
CA LYS A 282 2.09 5.83 21.29
C LYS A 282 2.34 7.01 20.34
N TYR A 283 3.00 6.74 19.21
CA TYR A 283 3.30 7.73 18.17
C TYR A 283 2.26 7.76 17.05
N TYR A 284 1.25 6.89 17.05
CA TYR A 284 0.16 6.97 16.08
C TYR A 284 -0.54 8.32 16.16
N LYS A 285 -0.80 8.96 15.02
CA LYS A 285 -1.52 10.26 14.93
C LYS A 285 -2.89 10.09 14.27
N SER A 286 -2.89 9.63 13.02
CA SER A 286 -4.09 9.43 12.19
C SER A 286 -3.87 8.32 11.16
N SER A 287 -4.89 8.01 10.39
CA SER A 287 -4.79 7.08 9.25
C SER A 287 -4.03 7.65 8.05
N GLY A 288 -3.82 8.97 8.01
CA GLY A 288 -3.31 9.67 6.83
C GLY A 288 -4.29 9.72 5.65
N ILE A 289 -5.51 9.21 5.78
CA ILE A 289 -6.52 9.20 4.72
C ILE A 289 -7.50 10.35 4.97
N PRO A 290 -7.43 11.46 4.19
CA PRO A 290 -8.25 12.64 4.44
C PRO A 290 -9.70 12.49 3.98
N VAL A 291 -9.96 11.71 2.93
CA VAL A 291 -11.29 11.57 2.33
C VAL A 291 -12.16 10.65 3.18
N PRO A 292 -13.37 11.08 3.61
CA PRO A 292 -14.29 10.23 4.37
C PRO A 292 -14.57 8.90 3.69
N GLY A 293 -14.36 7.79 4.44
CA GLY A 293 -14.56 6.44 3.92
C GLY A 293 -13.65 6.07 2.76
N ALA A 294 -12.56 6.81 2.54
CA ALA A 294 -11.53 6.50 1.54
C ALA A 294 -12.06 6.39 0.09
N VAL A 295 -13.01 7.27 -0.29
CA VAL A 295 -13.54 7.36 -1.65
C VAL A 295 -12.43 7.85 -2.60
N ILE A 296 -12.18 7.13 -3.67
CA ILE A 296 -11.17 7.51 -4.68
C ILE A 296 -11.72 8.64 -5.55
N ALA A 297 -10.92 9.68 -5.79
CA ALA A 297 -11.22 10.76 -6.73
C ALA A 297 -10.28 10.74 -7.95
N ASP A 298 -10.79 11.20 -9.10
CA ASP A 298 -10.00 11.26 -10.35
C ASP A 298 -8.65 11.98 -10.17
N LYS A 299 -8.64 13.09 -9.43
CA LYS A 299 -7.44 13.91 -9.18
C LYS A 299 -6.27 13.12 -8.57
N GLU A 300 -6.58 12.12 -7.73
CA GLU A 300 -5.60 11.31 -6.99
C GLU A 300 -4.89 10.27 -7.86
N LEU A 301 -5.40 10.07 -9.07
CA LEU A 301 -4.77 9.23 -10.10
C LEU A 301 -4.26 10.07 -11.24
N GLN A 302 -5.02 11.10 -11.66
CA GLN A 302 -4.67 11.93 -12.82
C GLN A 302 -3.32 12.64 -12.64
N ILE A 303 -3.01 13.15 -11.45
CA ILE A 303 -1.74 13.80 -11.18
C ILE A 303 -0.53 12.87 -11.46
N TRP A 304 -0.67 11.58 -11.17
CA TRP A 304 0.38 10.59 -11.42
C TRP A 304 0.43 10.14 -12.86
N ILE A 305 -0.71 10.08 -13.56
CA ILE A 305 -0.77 9.88 -15.01
C ILE A 305 0.00 11.01 -15.69
N ASP A 306 -0.29 12.26 -15.35
CA ASP A 306 0.35 13.44 -15.92
C ASP A 306 1.86 13.46 -15.61
N TRP A 307 2.23 13.12 -14.38
CA TRP A 307 3.62 13.00 -13.96
C TRP A 307 4.38 11.94 -14.77
N LEU A 308 3.79 10.74 -14.93
CA LEU A 308 4.40 9.65 -15.69
C LEU A 308 4.55 10.00 -17.17
N VAL A 309 3.59 10.72 -17.74
CA VAL A 309 3.65 11.20 -19.14
C VAL A 309 4.76 12.24 -19.28
N ARG A 310 4.83 13.23 -18.40
CA ARG A 310 5.86 14.28 -18.39
C ARG A 310 7.27 13.68 -18.27
N ASN A 311 7.42 12.63 -17.48
CA ASN A 311 8.70 11.94 -17.28
C ASN A 311 8.95 10.79 -18.28
N HIS A 312 8.24 10.73 -19.40
CA HIS A 312 8.39 9.73 -20.47
C HIS A 312 8.26 8.26 -20.01
N GLN A 313 7.57 8.02 -18.90
CA GLN A 313 7.32 6.69 -18.37
C GLN A 313 5.95 6.12 -18.75
N LEU A 314 5.10 6.94 -19.36
CA LEU A 314 3.78 6.58 -19.85
C LEU A 314 3.48 7.34 -21.14
N THR A 315 2.91 6.65 -22.14
CA THR A 315 2.39 7.30 -23.35
C THR A 315 1.10 8.05 -23.03
N ALA A 316 1.00 9.30 -23.44
CA ALA A 316 -0.21 10.11 -23.25
C ALA A 316 -1.45 9.41 -23.85
N GLY A 317 -2.55 9.44 -23.13
CA GLY A 317 -3.81 8.81 -23.53
C GLY A 317 -3.85 7.27 -23.41
N LYS A 318 -2.80 6.62 -22.91
CA LYS A 318 -2.75 5.16 -22.71
C LYS A 318 -3.77 4.67 -21.69
N VAL A 319 -3.99 5.44 -20.62
CA VAL A 319 -4.99 5.21 -19.56
C VAL A 319 -5.55 6.55 -19.10
N THR A 320 -6.77 6.54 -18.59
CA THR A 320 -7.40 7.65 -17.88
C THR A 320 -7.63 7.26 -16.43
N ALA A 321 -7.85 8.23 -15.53
CA ALA A 321 -8.16 7.94 -14.13
C ALA A 321 -9.35 6.98 -13.99
N LYS A 322 -10.37 7.13 -14.83
CA LYS A 322 -11.59 6.29 -14.80
C LYS A 322 -11.36 4.84 -15.22
N ASP A 323 -10.30 4.55 -15.95
CA ASP A 323 -9.95 3.17 -16.34
C ASP A 323 -9.30 2.41 -15.17
N ILE A 324 -8.87 3.11 -14.13
CA ILE A 324 -8.03 2.56 -13.06
C ILE A 324 -8.84 2.12 -11.85
N TYR A 325 -9.97 2.80 -11.55
CA TYR A 325 -10.67 2.57 -10.30
C TYR A 325 -12.18 2.39 -10.43
N THR A 326 -12.78 1.89 -9.35
CA THR A 326 -14.24 1.88 -9.17
C THR A 326 -14.62 2.16 -7.72
N ASN A 327 -15.59 3.05 -7.52
CA ASN A 327 -16.20 3.30 -6.21
C ASN A 327 -17.53 2.55 -6.01
N LYS A 328 -17.93 1.65 -6.92
CA LYS A 328 -19.24 1.00 -6.89
C LYS A 328 -19.54 0.22 -5.60
N PHE A 329 -18.49 -0.23 -4.92
CA PHE A 329 -18.61 -0.99 -3.67
C PHE A 329 -18.48 -0.12 -2.41
N ASN A 330 -18.00 1.13 -2.54
CA ASN A 330 -17.79 2.01 -1.40
C ASN A 330 -19.12 2.61 -0.92
N PRO A 331 -19.53 2.39 0.34
CA PRO A 331 -20.83 2.82 0.83
C PRO A 331 -20.98 4.35 0.90
N TYR A 332 -19.87 5.10 0.99
CA TYR A 332 -19.85 6.56 1.02
C TYR A 332 -19.87 7.21 -0.38
N ALA A 333 -19.76 6.41 -1.45
CA ALA A 333 -19.79 6.86 -2.83
C ALA A 333 -20.97 6.31 -3.64
N ASN A 334 -21.53 5.14 -3.26
CA ASN A 334 -22.57 4.46 -4.01
C ASN A 334 -24.00 4.78 -3.53
N GLY A 335 -24.16 5.73 -2.61
CA GLY A 335 -25.46 6.17 -2.07
C GLY A 335 -25.97 5.35 -0.88
N THR A 336 -25.24 4.33 -0.41
CA THR A 336 -25.64 3.54 0.78
C THR A 336 -25.60 4.39 2.04
N TYR A 337 -24.52 5.18 2.21
CA TYR A 337 -24.35 6.10 3.33
C TYR A 337 -24.20 7.54 2.86
N PRO A 338 -24.66 8.54 3.65
CA PRO A 338 -24.26 9.92 3.40
C PRO A 338 -22.74 10.09 3.39
N PRO A 339 -22.14 10.87 2.49
CA PRO A 339 -20.69 10.92 2.30
C PRO A 339 -19.85 11.28 3.55
N ILE A 340 -20.42 12.05 4.49
CA ILE A 340 -19.74 12.49 5.73
C ILE A 340 -20.30 11.82 6.99
N SER A 341 -21.09 10.76 6.84
CA SER A 341 -21.67 10.02 7.98
C SER A 341 -20.61 9.22 8.75
N GLY A 342 -21.01 8.67 9.90
CA GLY A 342 -20.20 7.75 10.70
C GLY A 342 -20.04 6.36 10.07
N PRO A 343 -19.36 5.42 10.76
CA PRO A 343 -19.05 4.08 10.25
C PRO A 343 -20.26 3.22 9.90
N GLY A 344 -21.42 3.49 10.48
CA GLY A 344 -22.70 2.81 10.19
C GLY A 344 -23.67 3.63 9.35
N GLY A 345 -23.27 4.76 8.80
CA GLY A 345 -24.14 5.69 8.08
C GLY A 345 -24.87 6.70 8.98
N GLU A 346 -24.63 6.68 10.29
CA GLU A 346 -25.20 7.61 11.27
C GLU A 346 -24.62 9.02 11.14
N LYS A 347 -25.35 10.01 11.64
CA LYS A 347 -24.83 11.39 11.74
C LYS A 347 -23.66 11.45 12.73
N VAL A 348 -22.56 12.03 12.30
CA VAL A 348 -21.43 12.35 13.21
C VAL A 348 -21.72 13.69 13.85
N ALA A 349 -21.65 13.77 15.19
CA ALA A 349 -21.71 15.03 15.90
C ALA A 349 -20.53 15.92 15.46
N LYS A 350 -20.81 17.20 15.22
CA LYS A 350 -19.79 18.20 14.84
C LYS A 350 -18.94 18.54 16.02
#